data_163b974a6704da32f581976c98245cda
#
_entry.id   163b974a6704da32f581976c98245cda
#
_cell.length_a   1.000
_cell.length_b   1.000
_cell.length_c   1.000
_cell.angle_alpha   90.00
_cell.angle_beta   90.00
_cell.angle_gamma   90.00
#
_symmetry.space_group_name_H-M   'P 1'
#
loop_
_entity.id
_entity.type
_entity.pdbx_description
1 polymer ?
#
loop_
_entity_poly.entity_id
_entity_poly.type
_entity_poly.pdbx_seq_one_letter_code
_entity_poly.pdbx_strand_id
1 'polypeptide(L)'
;MKNLEDIKVGDKVILYRRFQDRTVCKVDRLTKNFIIVEGRKYRKKDGFEAGDCGIYVSSIGRATEQMIAEIEEEHKRDVIISYIRNCRLSTLPTDVLEKVYELIKK
;
A
#
# COMPACT_ATOMS: atom_id res chain seq x y z
N MET A 1 2.13 -12.59 -17.73
CA MET A 1 3.33 -11.73 -17.87
C MET A 1 3.03 -10.32 -17.46
N LYS A 2 3.85 -9.78 -16.58
CA LYS A 2 3.71 -8.40 -16.12
C LYS A 2 4.52 -7.47 -17.04
N ASN A 3 3.92 -7.02 -18.12
CA ASN A 3 4.55 -6.01 -18.95
C ASN A 3 3.97 -4.66 -18.56
N LEU A 4 4.82 -3.76 -18.09
CA LEU A 4 4.41 -2.46 -17.56
C LEU A 4 4.80 -1.30 -18.49
N GLU A 5 5.02 -1.58 -19.77
CA GLU A 5 5.48 -0.57 -20.74
C GLU A 5 4.48 0.55 -20.99
N ASP A 6 3.19 0.29 -20.78
CA ASP A 6 2.14 1.28 -20.99
C ASP A 6 1.88 2.17 -19.77
N ILE A 7 2.58 1.93 -18.67
CA ILE A 7 2.47 2.78 -17.47
C ILE A 7 3.13 4.13 -17.74
N LYS A 8 2.47 5.18 -17.29
CA LYS A 8 2.92 6.58 -17.49
C LYS A 8 3.19 7.25 -16.16
N VAL A 9 3.93 8.37 -16.22
CA VAL A 9 4.19 9.21 -15.04
C VAL A 9 2.85 9.67 -14.45
N GLY A 10 2.73 9.56 -13.14
CA GLY A 10 1.52 9.90 -12.42
C GLY A 10 0.51 8.76 -12.28
N ASP A 11 0.70 7.67 -13.02
CA ASP A 11 -0.14 6.49 -12.88
C ASP A 11 0.05 5.85 -11.51
N LYS A 12 -1.02 5.30 -10.96
CA LYS A 12 -0.95 4.57 -9.70
C LYS A 12 -0.51 3.14 -9.97
N VAL A 13 0.39 2.66 -9.13
CA VAL A 13 0.85 1.27 -9.16
C VAL A 13 0.80 0.71 -7.75
N ILE A 14 0.75 -0.61 -7.65
CA ILE A 14 0.79 -1.29 -6.36
C ILE A 14 2.23 -1.70 -6.09
N LEU A 15 2.78 -1.21 -4.99
CA LEU A 15 4.12 -1.60 -4.52
C LEU A 15 3.97 -2.79 -3.58
N TYR A 16 4.56 -3.91 -3.96
CA TYR A 16 4.58 -5.12 -3.15
C TYR A 16 5.93 -5.22 -2.44
N ARG A 17 5.88 -5.26 -1.13
CA ARG A 17 7.06 -5.46 -0.29
C ARG A 17 6.99 -6.86 0.33
N ARG A 18 8.04 -7.24 1.04
CA ARG A 18 8.05 -8.52 1.74
C ARG A 18 6.90 -8.62 2.75
N PHE A 19 6.51 -9.83 3.10
CA PHE A 19 5.41 -10.11 4.03
C PHE A 19 4.04 -9.63 3.53
N GLN A 20 3.86 -9.63 2.21
CA GLN A 20 2.60 -9.28 1.57
C GLN A 20 2.13 -7.84 1.83
N ASP A 21 3.05 -6.97 2.24
CA ASP A 21 2.73 -5.57 2.39
C ASP A 21 2.46 -4.95 1.02
N ARG A 22 1.33 -4.26 0.89
CA ARG A 22 0.91 -3.61 -0.35
C ARG A 22 0.67 -2.14 -0.10
N THR A 23 1.16 -1.31 -1.00
CA THR A 23 0.98 0.14 -0.92
C THR A 23 0.68 0.70 -2.29
N VAL A 24 -0.26 1.63 -2.37
CA VAL A 24 -0.54 2.37 -3.61
C VAL A 24 0.47 3.50 -3.74
N CYS A 25 1.21 3.51 -4.83
CA CYS A 25 2.21 4.54 -5.11
C CYS A 25 1.96 5.15 -6.48
N LYS A 26 2.52 6.33 -6.72
CA LYS A 26 2.47 6.98 -8.03
C LYS A 26 3.82 6.88 -8.68
N VAL A 27 3.83 6.73 -10.00
CA VAL A 27 5.05 6.73 -10.79
C VAL A 27 5.65 8.13 -10.80
N ASP A 28 6.89 8.25 -10.34
CA ASP A 28 7.61 9.54 -10.30
C ASP A 28 8.22 9.90 -11.64
N ARG A 29 8.88 8.94 -12.28
CA ARG A 29 9.53 9.13 -13.57
C ARG A 29 9.53 7.82 -14.34
N LEU A 30 9.77 7.93 -15.64
CA LEU A 30 9.99 6.78 -16.51
C LEU A 30 11.30 6.95 -17.25
N THR A 31 12.02 5.84 -17.41
CA THR A 31 13.16 5.75 -18.31
C THR A 31 12.84 4.70 -19.36
N LYS A 32 13.78 4.45 -20.28
CA LYS A 32 13.57 3.49 -21.36
C LYS A 32 13.18 2.10 -20.85
N ASN A 33 13.84 1.64 -19.79
CA ASN A 33 13.66 0.27 -19.28
C ASN A 33 13.12 0.20 -17.86
N PHE A 34 12.98 1.34 -17.19
CA PHE A 34 12.66 1.36 -15.76
C PHE A 34 11.50 2.30 -15.44
N ILE A 35 10.82 1.97 -14.37
CA ILE A 35 9.80 2.83 -13.75
C ILE A 35 10.36 3.26 -12.40
N ILE A 36 10.41 4.56 -12.16
CA ILE A 36 10.94 5.12 -10.91
C ILE A 36 9.78 5.41 -9.97
N VAL A 37 9.78 4.74 -8.82
CA VAL A 37 8.76 4.92 -7.78
C VAL A 37 9.49 5.09 -6.45
N GLU A 38 9.22 6.20 -5.77
CA GLU A 38 9.84 6.52 -4.47
C GLU A 38 11.37 6.45 -4.51
N GLY A 39 11.96 6.90 -5.61
CA GLY A 39 13.42 6.93 -5.79
C GLY A 39 14.05 5.59 -6.12
N ARG A 40 13.26 4.55 -6.33
CA ARG A 40 13.74 3.22 -6.68
C ARG A 40 13.39 2.86 -8.10
N LYS A 41 14.25 2.08 -8.75
CA LYS A 41 14.07 1.64 -10.14
C LYS A 41 13.40 0.27 -10.17
N TYR A 42 12.33 0.16 -10.92
CA TYR A 42 11.63 -1.10 -11.15
C TYR A 42 11.62 -1.41 -12.64
N ARG A 43 11.89 -2.65 -13.01
CA ARG A 43 11.97 -3.04 -14.42
C ARG A 43 10.58 -3.07 -15.06
N LYS A 44 10.45 -2.46 -16.23
CA LYS A 44 9.19 -2.50 -17.00
C LYS A 44 8.81 -3.92 -17.41
N LYS A 45 9.78 -4.78 -17.61
CA LYS A 45 9.60 -6.15 -18.09
C LYS A 45 8.82 -7.01 -17.10
N ASP A 46 9.16 -6.94 -15.84
CA ASP A 46 8.57 -7.82 -14.82
C ASP A 46 8.13 -7.12 -13.54
N GLY A 47 8.43 -5.84 -13.39
CA GLY A 47 8.04 -5.05 -12.21
C GLY A 47 8.93 -5.23 -11.00
N PHE A 48 9.98 -6.04 -11.06
CA PHE A 48 10.88 -6.24 -9.94
C PHE A 48 11.88 -5.10 -9.81
N GLU A 49 12.30 -4.83 -8.58
CA GLU A 49 13.29 -3.81 -8.30
C GLU A 49 14.64 -4.16 -8.95
N ALA A 50 15.23 -3.20 -9.65
CA ALA A 50 16.49 -3.41 -10.33
C ALA A 50 17.66 -3.32 -9.36
N GLY A 51 18.65 -4.19 -9.55
CA GLY A 51 19.88 -4.17 -8.79
C GLY A 51 19.84 -4.89 -7.45
N ASP A 52 18.71 -5.42 -7.06
CA ASP A 52 18.60 -6.16 -5.83
C ASP A 52 18.50 -7.66 -6.12
N CYS A 53 19.43 -8.43 -5.57
CA CYS A 53 19.48 -9.87 -5.74
C CYS A 53 19.10 -10.61 -4.46
N GLY A 54 18.54 -9.92 -3.47
CA GLY A 54 18.16 -10.51 -2.20
C GLY A 54 16.89 -11.34 -2.26
N ILE A 55 16.66 -12.09 -1.19
CA ILE A 55 15.45 -12.90 -1.03
C ILE A 55 14.20 -12.00 -0.95
N TYR A 56 14.38 -10.78 -0.50
CA TYR A 56 13.29 -9.83 -0.26
C TYR A 56 13.28 -8.72 -1.31
N VAL A 57 12.94 -9.08 -2.53
CA VAL A 57 12.88 -8.12 -3.63
C VAL A 57 11.50 -7.48 -3.66
N SER A 58 11.49 -6.14 -3.69
CA SER A 58 10.24 -5.40 -3.90
C SER A 58 9.83 -5.45 -5.37
N SER A 59 8.55 -5.34 -5.63
CA SER A 59 8.03 -5.30 -7.00
C SER A 59 6.87 -4.34 -7.10
N ILE A 60 6.56 -3.91 -8.32
CA ILE A 60 5.37 -3.12 -8.60
C ILE A 60 4.47 -3.88 -9.58
N GLY A 61 3.19 -3.59 -9.51
CA GLY A 61 2.21 -4.15 -10.43
C GLY A 61 1.16 -3.14 -10.78
N ARG A 62 0.32 -3.48 -11.77
CA ARG A 62 -0.77 -2.61 -12.18
C ARG A 62 -1.78 -2.45 -11.05
N ALA A 63 -2.30 -1.24 -10.92
CA ALA A 63 -3.33 -0.93 -9.94
C ALA A 63 -4.68 -0.79 -10.66
N THR A 64 -5.65 -1.61 -10.25
CA THR A 64 -7.05 -1.42 -10.66
C THR A 64 -7.75 -0.56 -9.63
N GLU A 65 -8.86 0.07 -10.01
CA GLU A 65 -9.65 0.88 -9.07
C GLU A 65 -10.09 0.05 -7.87
N GLN A 66 -10.47 -1.20 -8.09
CA GLN A 66 -10.86 -2.11 -7.02
C GLN A 66 -9.71 -2.40 -6.06
N MET A 67 -8.52 -2.67 -6.60
CA MET A 67 -7.33 -2.93 -5.78
C MET A 67 -6.95 -1.70 -4.95
N ILE A 68 -7.01 -0.52 -5.55
CA ILE A 68 -6.73 0.74 -4.86
C ILE A 68 -7.70 0.93 -3.70
N ALA A 69 -8.99 0.72 -3.94
CA ALA A 69 -10.02 0.86 -2.91
C ALA A 69 -9.80 -0.12 -1.76
N GLU A 70 -9.46 -1.38 -2.07
CA GLU A 70 -9.18 -2.40 -1.05
C GLU A 70 -7.98 -2.03 -0.19
N ILE A 71 -6.90 -1.55 -0.80
CA ILE A 71 -5.68 -1.17 -0.09
C ILE A 71 -5.92 0.07 0.77
N GLU A 72 -6.62 1.05 0.25
CA GLU A 72 -6.97 2.26 1.01
C GLU A 72 -7.85 1.92 2.22
N GLU A 73 -8.79 0.99 2.05
CA GLU A 73 -9.62 0.48 3.14
C GLU A 73 -8.77 -0.22 4.22
N GLU A 74 -7.84 -1.08 3.80
CA GLU A 74 -6.92 -1.75 4.72
C GLU A 74 -6.07 -0.75 5.50
N HIS A 75 -5.51 0.26 4.83
CA HIS A 75 -4.70 1.29 5.48
C HIS A 75 -5.52 2.10 6.48
N LYS A 76 -6.72 2.49 6.09
CA LYS A 76 -7.63 3.22 6.97
C LYS A 76 -7.95 2.42 8.22
N ARG A 77 -8.23 1.14 8.03
CA ARG A 77 -8.52 0.22 9.13
C ARG A 77 -7.33 0.08 10.07
N ASP A 78 -6.12 -0.07 9.51
CA ASP A 78 -4.89 -0.19 10.30
C ASP A 78 -4.61 1.06 11.11
N VAL A 79 -4.82 2.24 10.54
CA VAL A 79 -4.66 3.52 11.25
C VAL A 79 -5.63 3.59 12.42
N ILE A 80 -6.88 3.21 12.21
CA ILE A 80 -7.90 3.22 13.26
C ILE A 80 -7.54 2.24 14.37
N ILE A 81 -7.13 1.02 14.01
CA ILE A 81 -6.74 0.00 14.99
C ILE A 81 -5.54 0.48 15.82
N SER A 82 -4.53 1.06 15.16
CA SER A 82 -3.36 1.59 15.85
C SER A 82 -3.74 2.71 16.82
N TYR A 83 -4.63 3.59 16.39
CA TYR A 83 -5.11 4.68 17.25
C TYR A 83 -5.83 4.14 18.48
N ILE A 84 -6.73 3.19 18.29
CA ILE A 84 -7.48 2.58 19.40
C ILE A 84 -6.54 1.85 20.35
N ARG A 85 -5.56 1.11 19.81
CA ARG A 85 -4.58 0.36 20.60
C ARG A 85 -3.75 1.27 21.50
N ASN A 86 -3.41 2.46 21.01
CA ASN A 86 -2.62 3.43 21.75
C ASN A 86 -3.46 4.35 22.63
N CYS A 87 -4.76 4.32 22.50
CA CYS A 87 -5.68 5.14 23.26
C CYS A 87 -5.92 4.53 24.64
N ARG A 88 -5.89 5.37 25.66
CA ARG A 88 -6.26 4.94 27.01
C ARG A 88 -7.78 4.94 27.10
N LEU A 89 -8.38 3.78 26.94
CA LEU A 89 -9.84 3.65 26.94
C LEU A 89 -10.47 4.16 28.22
N SER A 90 -9.78 4.02 29.35
CA SER A 90 -10.27 4.47 30.65
C SER A 90 -10.44 5.99 30.76
N THR A 91 -9.83 6.76 29.85
CA THR A 91 -9.96 8.22 29.84
C THR A 91 -11.08 8.72 28.95
N LEU A 92 -11.73 7.82 28.20
CA LEU A 92 -12.84 8.20 27.32
C LEU A 92 -14.15 8.36 28.07
N PRO A 93 -15.02 9.29 27.63
CA PRO A 93 -16.37 9.38 28.19
C PRO A 93 -17.16 8.10 27.99
N THR A 94 -18.08 7.83 28.88
CA THR A 94 -18.90 6.61 28.85
C THR A 94 -19.68 6.47 27.55
N ASP A 95 -20.23 7.56 27.03
CA ASP A 95 -20.99 7.54 25.79
C ASP A 95 -20.12 7.12 24.59
N VAL A 96 -18.87 7.53 24.55
CA VAL A 96 -17.91 7.12 23.52
C VAL A 96 -17.58 5.64 23.68
N LEU A 97 -17.34 5.19 24.90
CA LEU A 97 -17.08 3.77 25.20
C LEU A 97 -18.24 2.88 24.78
N GLU A 98 -19.46 3.32 25.03
CA GLU A 98 -20.66 2.59 24.61
C GLU A 98 -20.73 2.42 23.10
N LYS A 99 -20.40 3.47 22.35
CA LYS A 99 -20.38 3.41 20.89
C LYS A 99 -19.32 2.43 20.40
N VAL A 100 -18.14 2.44 20.98
CA VAL A 100 -17.06 1.49 20.63
C VAL A 100 -17.50 0.07 20.93
N TYR A 101 -18.12 -0.15 22.08
CA TYR A 101 -18.64 -1.45 22.49
C TYR A 101 -19.68 -1.98 21.50
N GLU A 102 -20.63 -1.15 21.10
CA GLU A 102 -21.65 -1.53 20.14
C GLU A 102 -21.07 -1.93 18.78
N LEU A 103 -20.02 -1.22 18.33
CA LEU A 103 -19.37 -1.52 17.07
C LEU A 103 -18.60 -2.84 17.11
N ILE A 104 -17.96 -3.14 18.24
CA ILE A 104 -17.15 -4.36 18.40
C ILE A 104 -18.05 -5.58 18.59
N LYS A 105 -19.18 -5.40 19.26
CA LYS A 105 -20.09 -6.47 19.61
C LYS A 105 -20.76 -7.12 18.40
N LYS A 106 -20.86 -6.43 17.29
CA LYS A 106 -21.49 -6.95 16.07
C LYS A 106 -20.74 -8.08 15.42
#